data_e555d8226417712f14284b5458b9b372
#
_entry.id   e555d8226417712f14284b5458b9b372
#
_cell.length_a   1.000
_cell.length_b   1.000
_cell.length_c   1.000
_cell.angle_alpha   90.00
_cell.angle_beta   90.00
_cell.angle_gamma   90.00
#
_symmetry.space_group_name_H-M   'P 1'
#
loop_
_entity.id
_entity.type
_entity.pdbx_description
1 polymer ?
#
loop_
_entity_poly.entity_id
_entity_poly.type
_entity_poly.pdbx_seq_one_letter_code
_entity_poly.pdbx_strand_id
1 'polypeptide(L)'
;MLSNRRRFLQGAAATAGLWSHAASAKVAPVTLKDRNYEPLKLPRPISLAALTVLDVSPANQVLCAAKAGYSHVGIRLVPATPTETQYDMIGDTPMIREVEANLKATGVKVLDIEILRIKPDTRAVNWKAFFETGARLGATQVLCAGNDPDINRLTDNYAELCELAHPYGLNLSIEPMPWCNVSTVKQQGEILRKINRPNAGCLVDPIHFYRANNDYKDIDNLPAGSLKYCQLCDITAEMPDTMDGILYQARNFRLSPGTGAADLVQLLKHLPNLPISIEACNANLALTMSPLDRARMYLEDMVAVLNAAGEH
;
A
#
# COMPACT_ATOMS: atom_id res chain seq x y z
N MET A 1 -49.94 -13.28 -50.29
CA MET A 1 -48.96 -14.24 -50.78
C MET A 1 -47.86 -14.40 -49.75
N LEU A 2 -47.80 -15.57 -49.21
CA LEU A 2 -46.90 -16.02 -48.14
C LEU A 2 -45.48 -16.23 -48.63
N SER A 3 -44.52 -16.32 -47.68
CA SER A 3 -43.12 -16.78 -47.79
C SER A 3 -42.09 -15.66 -47.95
N ASN A 4 -41.17 -15.41 -47.03
CA ASN A 4 -40.18 -16.24 -46.37
C ASN A 4 -39.57 -15.53 -45.16
N ARG A 5 -40.04 -15.86 -43.98
CA ARG A 5 -39.26 -15.66 -42.74
C ARG A 5 -38.66 -17.03 -42.38
N ARG A 6 -37.41 -17.27 -42.67
CA ARG A 6 -36.55 -18.26 -42.02
C ARG A 6 -35.14 -18.20 -42.62
N ARG A 7 -34.18 -17.79 -41.82
CA ARG A 7 -32.75 -18.10 -41.82
C ARG A 7 -31.91 -16.87 -41.52
N PHE A 8 -31.74 -16.57 -40.26
CA PHE A 8 -30.52 -15.98 -39.71
C PHE A 8 -30.54 -16.22 -38.21
N LEU A 9 -30.32 -17.47 -37.84
CA LEU A 9 -29.99 -17.89 -36.49
C LEU A 9 -28.99 -19.04 -36.63
N GLN A 10 -27.72 -18.67 -36.74
CA GLN A 10 -26.59 -19.57 -36.45
C GLN A 10 -25.32 -18.73 -36.52
N GLY A 11 -24.60 -18.62 -35.38
CA GLY A 11 -23.23 -18.17 -35.38
C GLY A 11 -22.89 -17.07 -34.38
N ALA A 12 -23.38 -17.16 -33.15
CA ALA A 12 -22.66 -16.51 -32.02
C ALA A 12 -22.11 -17.65 -31.17
N ALA A 13 -20.97 -18.20 -31.57
CA ALA A 13 -20.16 -19.05 -30.70
C ALA A 13 -19.61 -18.19 -29.59
N ALA A 14 -20.12 -18.41 -28.40
CA ALA A 14 -19.55 -17.89 -27.18
C ALA A 14 -18.11 -18.42 -27.03
N THR A 15 -17.13 -17.60 -27.29
CA THR A 15 -15.77 -17.82 -26.80
C THR A 15 -15.80 -17.55 -25.31
N ALA A 16 -16.19 -18.56 -24.53
CA ALA A 16 -15.88 -18.64 -23.12
C ALA A 16 -14.36 -18.67 -23.01
N GLY A 17 -13.76 -17.52 -22.76
CA GLY A 17 -12.36 -17.41 -22.46
C GLY A 17 -12.07 -18.26 -21.23
N LEU A 18 -11.31 -19.32 -21.43
CA LEU A 18 -10.71 -20.13 -20.38
C LEU A 18 -9.78 -19.22 -19.56
N TRP A 19 -10.32 -18.64 -18.50
CA TRP A 19 -9.50 -18.16 -17.41
C TRP A 19 -8.96 -19.40 -16.71
N SER A 20 -7.84 -19.90 -17.22
CA SER A 20 -7.07 -20.92 -16.52
C SER A 20 -6.70 -20.32 -15.15
N HIS A 21 -7.21 -20.93 -14.10
CA HIS A 21 -6.69 -20.74 -12.76
C HIS A 21 -5.22 -21.13 -12.84
N ALA A 22 -4.34 -20.12 -12.94
CA ALA A 22 -2.94 -20.34 -12.70
C ALA A 22 -2.86 -20.86 -11.25
N ALA A 23 -2.59 -22.14 -11.10
CA ALA A 23 -2.32 -22.73 -9.81
C ALA A 23 -1.23 -21.88 -9.17
N SER A 24 -1.56 -21.26 -8.02
CA SER A 24 -0.62 -20.52 -7.21
C SER A 24 0.57 -21.45 -6.94
N ALA A 25 1.66 -21.24 -7.66
CA ALA A 25 2.90 -21.94 -7.37
C ALA A 25 3.23 -21.60 -5.92
N LYS A 26 3.26 -22.60 -5.04
CA LYS A 26 3.68 -22.41 -3.66
C LYS A 26 5.13 -21.93 -3.70
N VAL A 27 5.33 -20.63 -3.52
CA VAL A 27 6.66 -20.07 -3.36
C VAL A 27 7.25 -20.70 -2.08
N ALA A 28 8.45 -21.21 -2.18
CA ALA A 28 9.14 -21.79 -1.03
C ALA A 28 9.25 -20.76 0.09
N PRO A 29 9.06 -21.14 1.37
CA PRO A 29 9.19 -20.20 2.47
C PRO A 29 10.57 -19.54 2.46
N VAL A 30 10.61 -18.23 2.74
CA VAL A 30 11.87 -17.49 2.88
C VAL A 30 12.64 -18.10 4.04
N THR A 31 13.77 -18.72 3.74
CA THR A 31 14.66 -19.22 4.79
C THR A 31 15.75 -18.18 5.03
N LEU A 32 15.95 -17.80 6.29
CA LEU A 32 16.98 -16.82 6.69
C LEU A 32 18.42 -17.25 6.34
N LYS A 33 18.60 -18.50 5.89
CA LYS A 33 19.93 -19.10 5.65
C LYS A 33 20.52 -18.83 4.25
N ASP A 34 19.70 -18.37 3.31
CA ASP A 34 20.07 -18.55 1.89
C ASP A 34 20.89 -17.42 1.26
N ARG A 35 20.83 -16.19 1.81
CA ARG A 35 21.69 -15.08 1.33
C ARG A 35 21.98 -14.07 2.44
N ASN A 36 23.21 -13.60 2.50
CA ASN A 36 23.59 -12.42 3.28
C ASN A 36 23.86 -11.28 2.30
N TYR A 37 23.13 -10.18 2.47
CA TYR A 37 23.39 -8.95 1.75
C TYR A 37 24.25 -8.03 2.61
N GLU A 38 25.10 -7.24 1.95
CA GLU A 38 25.81 -6.18 2.64
C GLU A 38 24.82 -5.13 3.18
N PRO A 39 25.01 -4.64 4.40
CA PRO A 39 24.17 -3.59 4.97
C PRO A 39 24.15 -2.35 4.07
N LEU A 40 22.95 -1.77 3.89
CA LEU A 40 22.79 -0.48 3.22
C LEU A 40 22.70 0.62 4.28
N LYS A 41 23.30 1.76 4.00
CA LYS A 41 23.07 2.97 4.79
C LYS A 41 21.75 3.59 4.38
N LEU A 42 20.82 3.65 5.31
CA LEU A 42 19.50 4.24 5.07
C LEU A 42 19.49 5.67 5.64
N PRO A 43 19.25 6.71 4.81
CA PRO A 43 19.24 8.10 5.28
C PRO A 43 18.00 8.43 6.14
N ARG A 44 16.95 7.62 6.02
CA ARG A 44 15.69 7.72 6.76
C ARG A 44 15.07 6.34 6.99
N PRO A 45 14.01 6.19 7.82
CA PRO A 45 13.30 4.93 7.96
C PRO A 45 12.72 4.47 6.62
N ILE A 46 13.04 3.23 6.21
CA ILE A 46 12.50 2.60 5.01
C ILE A 46 11.79 1.31 5.40
N SER A 47 10.52 1.21 4.98
CA SER A 47 9.59 0.12 5.26
C SER A 47 9.36 -0.74 4.02
N LEU A 48 9.23 -2.05 4.20
CA LEU A 48 8.73 -2.98 3.20
C LEU A 48 7.21 -3.10 3.36
N ALA A 49 6.44 -2.50 2.45
CA ALA A 49 4.99 -2.59 2.44
C ALA A 49 4.49 -4.02 2.19
N ALA A 50 3.35 -4.37 2.77
CA ALA A 50 2.77 -5.71 2.65
C ALA A 50 2.48 -6.07 1.18
N LEU A 51 1.92 -5.14 0.40
CA LEU A 51 1.58 -5.38 -1.01
C LEU A 51 2.79 -5.79 -1.87
N THR A 52 4.00 -5.39 -1.50
CA THR A 52 5.24 -5.68 -2.24
C THR A 52 5.56 -7.18 -2.25
N VAL A 53 5.21 -7.88 -1.18
CA VAL A 53 5.55 -9.31 -0.98
C VAL A 53 4.36 -10.11 -0.40
N LEU A 54 3.15 -9.92 -0.94
CA LEU A 54 1.94 -10.63 -0.49
C LEU A 54 2.01 -12.17 -0.66
N ASP A 55 3.00 -12.65 -1.37
CA ASP A 55 3.28 -14.07 -1.55
C ASP A 55 3.98 -14.73 -0.34
N VAL A 56 4.24 -13.98 0.74
CA VAL A 56 4.71 -14.51 2.02
C VAL A 56 3.72 -14.17 3.15
N SER A 57 3.79 -14.95 4.25
CA SER A 57 3.00 -14.63 5.45
C SER A 57 3.53 -13.35 6.13
N PRO A 58 2.70 -12.66 6.95
CA PRO A 58 3.16 -11.48 7.71
C PRO A 58 4.40 -11.74 8.57
N ALA A 59 4.50 -12.92 9.18
CA ALA A 59 5.69 -13.31 9.94
C ALA A 59 6.94 -13.45 9.04
N ASN A 60 6.80 -14.06 7.87
CA ASN A 60 7.87 -14.17 6.89
C ASN A 60 8.21 -12.83 6.22
N GLN A 61 7.27 -11.90 6.10
CA GLN A 61 7.54 -10.55 5.64
C GLN A 61 8.54 -9.83 6.55
N VAL A 62 8.39 -9.96 7.88
CA VAL A 62 9.36 -9.39 8.85
C VAL A 62 10.76 -9.96 8.63
N LEU A 63 10.88 -11.28 8.45
CA LEU A 63 12.16 -11.93 8.18
C LEU A 63 12.77 -11.50 6.84
N CYS A 64 11.92 -11.36 5.82
CA CYS A 64 12.29 -10.86 4.50
C CYS A 64 12.82 -9.43 4.58
N ALA A 65 12.12 -8.53 5.27
CA ALA A 65 12.53 -7.15 5.47
C ALA A 65 13.88 -7.04 6.19
N ALA A 66 14.05 -7.78 7.30
CA ALA A 66 15.29 -7.80 8.06
C ALA A 66 16.46 -8.22 7.18
N LYS A 67 16.31 -9.33 6.45
CA LYS A 67 17.35 -9.88 5.61
C LYS A 67 17.68 -9.03 4.39
N ALA A 68 16.68 -8.37 3.81
CA ALA A 68 16.87 -7.41 2.73
C ALA A 68 17.52 -6.10 3.19
N GLY A 69 17.49 -5.77 4.49
CA GLY A 69 18.11 -4.56 5.05
C GLY A 69 17.14 -3.41 5.34
N TYR A 70 15.84 -3.67 5.34
CA TYR A 70 14.83 -2.67 5.74
C TYR A 70 14.87 -2.42 7.25
N SER A 71 14.57 -1.20 7.65
CA SER A 71 14.41 -0.84 9.07
C SER A 71 12.99 -1.05 9.58
N HIS A 72 11.99 -1.08 8.69
CA HIS A 72 10.58 -1.17 9.01
C HIS A 72 9.82 -2.10 8.06
N VAL A 73 8.59 -2.45 8.47
CA VAL A 73 7.58 -3.15 7.65
C VAL A 73 6.22 -2.46 7.77
N GLY A 74 5.42 -2.52 6.72
CA GLY A 74 3.98 -2.27 6.77
C GLY A 74 3.25 -3.60 6.87
N ILE A 75 2.37 -3.79 7.84
CA ILE A 75 1.70 -5.07 8.12
C ILE A 75 0.23 -5.01 7.71
N ARG A 76 -0.20 -5.94 6.85
CA ARG A 76 -1.60 -6.09 6.46
C ARG A 76 -2.38 -6.87 7.51
N LEU A 77 -3.19 -6.15 8.32
CA LEU A 77 -4.06 -6.76 9.32
C LEU A 77 -5.40 -7.21 8.73
N VAL A 78 -5.87 -6.51 7.69
CA VAL A 78 -7.14 -6.78 7.01
C VAL A 78 -6.89 -6.83 5.51
N PRO A 79 -7.36 -7.85 4.78
CA PRO A 79 -7.15 -7.96 3.34
C PRO A 79 -7.78 -6.78 2.60
N ALA A 80 -7.10 -6.27 1.57
CA ALA A 80 -7.60 -5.19 0.74
C ALA A 80 -8.68 -5.66 -0.24
N THR A 81 -8.69 -6.95 -0.58
CA THR A 81 -9.66 -7.58 -1.48
C THR A 81 -10.09 -8.94 -0.95
N PRO A 82 -11.29 -9.42 -1.34
CA PRO A 82 -11.76 -10.76 -0.95
C PRO A 82 -10.91 -11.93 -1.47
N THR A 83 -10.07 -11.68 -2.47
CA THR A 83 -9.22 -12.69 -3.11
C THR A 83 -7.82 -12.78 -2.50
N GLU A 84 -7.45 -11.84 -1.63
CA GLU A 84 -6.17 -11.92 -0.92
C GLU A 84 -6.19 -13.03 0.12
N THR A 85 -5.03 -13.65 0.35
CA THR A 85 -4.87 -14.59 1.45
C THR A 85 -5.14 -13.89 2.78
N GLN A 86 -6.12 -14.39 3.52
CA GLN A 86 -6.43 -13.87 4.83
C GLN A 86 -5.66 -14.62 5.90
N TYR A 87 -4.95 -13.86 6.74
CA TYR A 87 -4.33 -14.33 7.95
C TYR A 87 -5.12 -13.84 9.16
N ASP A 88 -5.11 -14.61 10.25
CA ASP A 88 -5.74 -14.20 11.50
C ASP A 88 -4.82 -13.20 12.23
N MET A 89 -5.02 -11.92 11.94
CA MET A 89 -4.14 -10.82 12.33
C MET A 89 -4.78 -9.84 13.34
N ILE A 90 -5.91 -10.21 13.95
CA ILE A 90 -6.56 -9.34 14.94
C ILE A 90 -6.58 -10.00 16.31
N GLY A 91 -6.07 -9.30 17.32
CA GLY A 91 -6.01 -9.79 18.70
C GLY A 91 -4.83 -10.70 18.98
N ASP A 92 -5.00 -11.66 19.92
CA ASP A 92 -3.92 -12.57 20.35
C ASP A 92 -3.97 -13.90 19.59
N THR A 93 -3.48 -13.90 18.36
CA THR A 93 -3.48 -15.07 17.49
C THR A 93 -2.08 -15.71 17.39
N PRO A 94 -1.98 -16.98 16.94
CA PRO A 94 -0.67 -17.58 16.66
C PRO A 94 0.18 -16.78 15.68
N MET A 95 -0.45 -16.22 14.61
CA MET A 95 0.25 -15.40 13.61
C MET A 95 0.79 -14.09 14.23
N ILE A 96 0.01 -13.42 15.07
CA ILE A 96 0.46 -12.19 15.76
C ILE A 96 1.66 -12.50 16.66
N ARG A 97 1.62 -13.60 17.42
CA ARG A 97 2.74 -14.00 18.28
C ARG A 97 4.00 -14.34 17.48
N GLU A 98 3.86 -14.95 16.30
CA GLU A 98 4.98 -15.22 15.41
C GLU A 98 5.57 -13.93 14.84
N VAL A 99 4.72 -12.97 14.41
CA VAL A 99 5.16 -11.63 13.97
C VAL A 99 5.93 -10.92 15.08
N GLU A 100 5.39 -10.88 16.31
CA GLU A 100 6.07 -10.27 17.47
C GLU A 100 7.43 -10.91 17.76
N ALA A 101 7.51 -12.24 17.72
CA ALA A 101 8.76 -12.96 17.92
C ALA A 101 9.80 -12.57 16.86
N ASN A 102 9.39 -12.48 15.59
CA ASN A 102 10.27 -12.10 14.50
C ASN A 102 10.69 -10.62 14.58
N LEU A 103 9.79 -9.70 14.92
CA LEU A 103 10.12 -8.28 15.17
C LEU A 103 11.16 -8.17 16.29
N LYS A 104 10.96 -8.86 17.40
CA LYS A 104 11.92 -8.91 18.53
C LYS A 104 13.28 -9.49 18.13
N ALA A 105 13.29 -10.57 17.35
CA ALA A 105 14.51 -11.26 16.95
C ALA A 105 15.33 -10.45 15.93
N THR A 106 14.66 -9.66 15.07
CA THR A 106 15.30 -8.94 13.98
C THR A 106 15.59 -7.47 14.28
N GLY A 107 14.85 -6.87 15.21
CA GLY A 107 14.89 -5.44 15.49
C GLY A 107 14.16 -4.57 14.44
N VAL A 108 13.54 -5.18 13.42
CA VAL A 108 12.68 -4.46 12.47
C VAL A 108 11.46 -3.94 13.21
N LYS A 109 11.03 -2.72 12.86
CA LYS A 109 9.87 -2.05 13.47
C LYS A 109 8.68 -2.05 12.53
N VAL A 110 7.48 -1.88 13.06
CA VAL A 110 6.28 -1.68 12.24
C VAL A 110 6.09 -0.18 11.99
N LEU A 111 6.05 0.23 10.72
CA LEU A 111 5.74 1.61 10.35
C LEU A 111 4.23 1.81 10.35
N ASP A 112 3.53 1.00 9.58
CA ASP A 112 2.09 1.13 9.34
C ASP A 112 1.37 -0.21 9.40
N ILE A 113 0.08 -0.13 9.66
CA ILE A 113 -0.88 -1.22 9.52
C ILE A 113 -1.93 -0.88 8.49
N GLU A 114 -2.41 -1.88 7.75
CA GLU A 114 -3.33 -1.69 6.61
C GLU A 114 -4.39 -2.79 6.55
N ILE A 115 -5.54 -2.54 5.95
CA ILE A 115 -6.03 -1.30 5.38
C ILE A 115 -7.40 -0.98 5.95
N LEU A 116 -7.58 0.24 6.46
CA LEU A 116 -8.85 0.73 6.96
C LEU A 116 -9.60 1.44 5.83
N ARG A 117 -10.77 0.92 5.42
CA ARG A 117 -11.62 1.55 4.42
C ARG A 117 -12.79 2.26 5.07
N ILE A 118 -12.86 3.58 4.87
CA ILE A 118 -13.96 4.42 5.36
C ILE A 118 -15.10 4.31 4.35
N LYS A 119 -16.16 3.57 4.73
CA LYS A 119 -17.34 3.28 3.91
C LYS A 119 -18.57 3.94 4.52
N PRO A 120 -19.73 3.97 3.81
CA PRO A 120 -20.99 4.52 4.35
C PRO A 120 -21.45 3.87 5.66
N ASP A 121 -21.15 2.60 5.87
CA ASP A 121 -21.48 1.81 7.04
C ASP A 121 -20.39 1.74 8.12
N THR A 122 -19.30 2.49 7.96
CA THR A 122 -18.20 2.55 8.93
C THR A 122 -18.72 3.03 10.29
N ARG A 123 -18.30 2.31 11.33
CA ARG A 123 -18.50 2.67 12.73
C ARG A 123 -17.18 2.56 13.45
N ALA A 124 -16.69 3.64 14.02
CA ALA A 124 -15.35 3.70 14.63
C ALA A 124 -15.13 2.57 15.64
N VAL A 125 -16.13 2.27 16.50
CA VAL A 125 -16.04 1.22 17.53
C VAL A 125 -15.66 -0.16 16.98
N ASN A 126 -16.01 -0.48 15.74
CA ASN A 126 -15.70 -1.77 15.12
C ASN A 126 -14.21 -1.91 14.80
N TRP A 127 -13.44 -0.82 14.81
CA TRP A 127 -12.00 -0.79 14.52
C TRP A 127 -11.12 -0.84 15.77
N LYS A 128 -11.74 -0.90 16.97
CA LYS A 128 -10.99 -0.93 18.23
C LYS A 128 -9.93 -2.03 18.28
N ALA A 129 -10.32 -3.28 17.98
CA ALA A 129 -9.41 -4.42 18.00
C ALA A 129 -8.27 -4.30 16.95
N PHE A 130 -8.55 -3.66 15.81
CA PHE A 130 -7.54 -3.36 14.80
C PHE A 130 -6.49 -2.37 15.34
N PHE A 131 -6.92 -1.28 16.01
CA PHE A 131 -6.01 -0.31 16.61
C PHE A 131 -5.23 -0.89 17.80
N GLU A 132 -5.88 -1.70 18.63
CA GLU A 132 -5.22 -2.44 19.72
C GLU A 132 -4.12 -3.35 19.19
N THR A 133 -4.39 -4.08 18.11
CA THR A 133 -3.40 -4.95 17.48
C THR A 133 -2.26 -4.14 16.86
N GLY A 134 -2.54 -3.03 16.19
CA GLY A 134 -1.53 -2.14 15.63
C GLY A 134 -0.60 -1.58 16.71
N ALA A 135 -1.17 -1.08 17.81
CA ALA A 135 -0.40 -0.58 18.95
C ALA A 135 0.47 -1.68 19.59
N ARG A 136 -0.08 -2.88 19.75
CA ARG A 136 0.64 -4.05 20.25
C ARG A 136 1.86 -4.39 19.39
N LEU A 137 1.74 -4.26 18.07
CA LEU A 137 2.85 -4.47 17.13
C LEU A 137 3.82 -3.28 17.06
N GLY A 138 3.52 -2.18 17.73
CA GLY A 138 4.33 -0.95 17.73
C GLY A 138 4.19 -0.11 16.47
N ALA A 139 3.10 -0.27 15.71
CA ALA A 139 2.79 0.57 14.56
C ALA A 139 2.60 2.04 14.97
N THR A 140 2.94 2.96 14.06
CA THR A 140 2.74 4.40 14.25
C THR A 140 1.75 4.99 13.27
N GLN A 141 1.50 4.32 12.17
CA GLN A 141 0.63 4.76 11.08
C GLN A 141 -0.46 3.73 10.78
N VAL A 142 -1.59 4.21 10.27
CA VAL A 142 -2.67 3.40 9.72
C VAL A 142 -2.95 3.89 8.31
N LEU A 143 -2.84 3.02 7.32
CA LEU A 143 -3.26 3.31 5.96
C LEU A 143 -4.79 3.29 5.87
N CYS A 144 -5.37 4.41 5.44
CA CYS A 144 -6.81 4.59 5.28
C CYS A 144 -7.19 4.88 3.83
N ALA A 145 -8.34 4.36 3.38
CA ALA A 145 -8.91 4.65 2.06
C ALA A 145 -10.31 5.24 2.19
N GLY A 146 -10.58 6.31 1.45
CA GLY A 146 -11.88 6.98 1.45
C GLY A 146 -12.85 6.37 0.43
N ASN A 147 -13.73 5.51 0.89
CA ASN A 147 -14.68 4.75 0.06
C ASN A 147 -16.15 5.10 0.37
N ASP A 148 -16.45 6.34 0.75
CA ASP A 148 -17.80 6.85 0.94
C ASP A 148 -18.08 8.00 -0.04
N PRO A 149 -19.10 7.92 -0.90
CA PRO A 149 -19.45 8.99 -1.83
C PRO A 149 -19.98 10.25 -1.14
N ASP A 150 -20.47 10.14 0.10
CA ASP A 150 -20.81 11.30 0.93
C ASP A 150 -19.58 11.78 1.70
N ILE A 151 -18.91 12.80 1.15
CA ILE A 151 -17.67 13.35 1.72
C ILE A 151 -17.86 13.94 3.13
N ASN A 152 -19.06 14.42 3.49
CA ASN A 152 -19.28 14.93 4.83
C ASN A 152 -19.34 13.77 5.82
N ARG A 153 -20.11 12.72 5.54
CA ARG A 153 -20.14 11.51 6.37
C ARG A 153 -18.76 10.83 6.44
N LEU A 154 -18.02 10.76 5.32
CA LEU A 154 -16.66 10.27 5.30
C LEU A 154 -15.77 11.07 6.26
N THR A 155 -15.88 12.39 6.23
CA THR A 155 -15.09 13.30 7.09
C THR A 155 -15.42 13.10 8.55
N ASP A 156 -16.72 12.97 8.89
CA ASP A 156 -17.18 12.72 10.27
C ASP A 156 -16.69 11.36 10.78
N ASN A 157 -16.88 10.29 9.98
CA ASN A 157 -16.38 8.95 10.31
C ASN A 157 -14.85 8.93 10.48
N TYR A 158 -14.13 9.68 9.65
CA TYR A 158 -12.67 9.77 9.76
C TYR A 158 -12.23 10.48 11.04
N ALA A 159 -12.93 11.54 11.44
CA ALA A 159 -12.68 12.23 12.71
C ALA A 159 -12.92 11.31 13.92
N GLU A 160 -14.03 10.54 13.93
CA GLU A 160 -14.31 9.55 14.97
C GLU A 160 -13.26 8.46 15.06
N LEU A 161 -12.79 7.96 13.90
CA LEU A 161 -11.71 6.97 13.83
C LEU A 161 -10.40 7.54 14.38
N CYS A 162 -10.06 8.80 14.07
CA CYS A 162 -8.90 9.46 14.63
C CYS A 162 -8.99 9.59 16.16
N GLU A 163 -10.16 9.96 16.71
CA GLU A 163 -10.38 10.02 18.15
C GLU A 163 -10.18 8.65 18.81
N LEU A 164 -10.74 7.58 18.22
CA LEU A 164 -10.57 6.23 18.74
C LEU A 164 -9.12 5.74 18.67
N ALA A 165 -8.38 6.09 17.63
CA ALA A 165 -6.99 5.65 17.41
C ALA A 165 -5.98 6.42 18.26
N HIS A 166 -6.31 7.67 18.68
CA HIS A 166 -5.40 8.56 19.38
C HIS A 166 -4.78 7.96 20.68
N PRO A 167 -5.55 7.31 21.57
CA PRO A 167 -5.00 6.67 22.78
C PRO A 167 -3.99 5.56 22.50
N TYR A 168 -4.02 4.98 21.30
CA TYR A 168 -3.10 3.94 20.86
C TYR A 168 -1.82 4.48 20.21
N GLY A 169 -1.66 5.80 20.14
CA GLY A 169 -0.50 6.45 19.51
C GLY A 169 -0.46 6.35 17.99
N LEU A 170 -1.60 6.02 17.35
CA LEU A 170 -1.70 5.81 15.93
C LEU A 170 -2.12 7.08 15.18
N ASN A 171 -1.41 7.41 14.11
CA ASN A 171 -1.85 8.38 13.12
C ASN A 171 -2.60 7.66 12.00
N LEU A 172 -3.74 8.20 11.61
CA LEU A 172 -4.50 7.72 10.47
C LEU A 172 -4.09 8.53 9.24
N SER A 173 -3.58 7.85 8.22
CA SER A 173 -3.11 8.47 6.98
C SER A 173 -4.04 8.08 5.84
N ILE A 174 -4.88 9.05 5.39
CA ILE A 174 -5.75 8.81 4.25
C ILE A 174 -4.93 8.87 2.96
N GLU A 175 -5.13 7.88 2.09
CA GLU A 175 -4.49 7.76 0.79
C GLU A 175 -5.47 8.11 -0.33
N PRO A 176 -5.15 9.07 -1.20
CA PRO A 176 -5.97 9.34 -2.38
C PRO A 176 -5.67 8.29 -3.45
N MET A 177 -6.67 7.53 -3.86
CA MET A 177 -6.55 6.54 -4.93
C MET A 177 -7.55 6.84 -6.04
N PRO A 178 -7.17 6.82 -7.34
CA PRO A 178 -8.03 7.21 -8.46
C PRO A 178 -9.42 6.55 -8.49
N TRP A 179 -9.54 5.34 -7.98
CA TRP A 179 -10.80 4.57 -7.92
C TRP A 179 -11.58 4.73 -6.61
N CYS A 180 -11.08 5.53 -5.67
CA CYS A 180 -11.75 5.83 -4.40
C CYS A 180 -12.49 7.17 -4.47
N ASN A 181 -13.38 7.42 -3.50
CA ASN A 181 -14.10 8.69 -3.41
C ASN A 181 -13.18 9.85 -2.98
N VAL A 182 -12.12 9.53 -2.22
CA VAL A 182 -10.98 10.44 -2.05
C VAL A 182 -9.92 10.03 -3.07
N SER A 183 -9.83 10.75 -4.17
CA SER A 183 -9.02 10.37 -5.33
C SER A 183 -7.84 11.31 -5.60
N THR A 184 -7.80 12.49 -4.97
CA THR A 184 -6.75 13.49 -5.20
C THR A 184 -6.17 14.03 -3.90
N VAL A 185 -4.90 14.50 -3.97
CA VAL A 185 -4.22 15.16 -2.85
C VAL A 185 -4.97 16.43 -2.40
N LYS A 186 -5.59 17.14 -3.34
CA LYS A 186 -6.43 18.30 -3.04
C LYS A 186 -7.62 17.95 -2.14
N GLN A 187 -8.39 16.90 -2.49
CA GLN A 187 -9.50 16.41 -1.66
C GLN A 187 -9.04 15.97 -0.27
N GLN A 188 -7.90 15.26 -0.20
CA GLN A 188 -7.24 14.87 1.04
C GLN A 188 -6.98 16.09 1.93
N GLY A 189 -6.39 17.15 1.38
CA GLY A 189 -6.14 18.41 2.10
C GLY A 189 -7.41 19.11 2.58
N GLU A 190 -8.49 19.07 1.80
CA GLU A 190 -9.79 19.63 2.17
C GLU A 190 -10.41 18.91 3.37
N ILE A 191 -10.35 17.58 3.39
CA ILE A 191 -10.82 16.75 4.50
C ILE A 191 -10.00 17.06 5.77
N LEU A 192 -8.68 17.08 5.67
CA LEU A 192 -7.79 17.31 6.81
C LEU A 192 -8.01 18.69 7.46
N ARG A 193 -8.28 19.74 6.66
CA ARG A 193 -8.60 21.06 7.19
C ARG A 193 -9.91 21.08 7.99
N LYS A 194 -10.89 20.27 7.58
CA LYS A 194 -12.20 20.19 8.26
C LYS A 194 -12.10 19.49 9.61
N ILE A 195 -11.38 18.36 9.69
CA ILE A 195 -11.38 17.53 10.90
C ILE A 195 -10.45 18.05 12.00
N ASN A 196 -9.36 18.73 11.66
CA ASN A 196 -8.41 19.33 12.59
C ASN A 196 -8.07 18.43 13.81
N ARG A 197 -7.67 17.19 13.54
CA ARG A 197 -7.22 16.24 14.57
C ARG A 197 -5.71 16.07 14.48
N PRO A 198 -4.96 16.01 15.60
CA PRO A 198 -3.49 15.98 15.60
C PRO A 198 -2.94 14.69 14.99
N ASN A 199 -3.68 13.60 15.08
CA ASN A 199 -3.33 12.30 14.50
C ASN A 199 -4.03 12.00 13.15
N ALA A 200 -4.77 12.97 12.59
CA ALA A 200 -5.23 12.89 11.22
C ALA A 200 -4.07 13.24 10.29
N GLY A 201 -3.84 12.39 9.32
CA GLY A 201 -2.74 12.54 8.39
C GLY A 201 -3.07 12.09 7.00
N CYS A 202 -2.07 12.15 6.17
CA CYS A 202 -2.11 11.70 4.79
C CYS A 202 -0.78 11.07 4.39
N LEU A 203 -0.83 10.32 3.31
CA LEU A 203 0.32 9.84 2.61
C LEU A 203 0.20 10.19 1.12
N VAL A 204 1.32 10.14 0.43
CA VAL A 204 1.39 10.27 -1.03
C VAL A 204 2.08 9.03 -1.58
N ASP A 205 1.49 8.46 -2.62
CA ASP A 205 2.06 7.36 -3.41
C ASP A 205 2.18 7.81 -4.87
N PRO A 206 3.34 7.68 -5.53
CA PRO A 206 3.56 8.14 -6.90
C PRO A 206 2.56 7.60 -7.91
N ILE A 207 2.20 6.30 -7.81
CA ILE A 207 1.25 5.74 -8.78
C ILE A 207 -0.11 6.42 -8.69
N HIS A 208 -0.59 6.70 -7.49
CA HIS A 208 -1.86 7.40 -7.29
C HIS A 208 -1.73 8.89 -7.64
N PHE A 209 -0.61 9.50 -7.28
CA PHE A 209 -0.32 10.89 -7.57
C PHE A 209 -0.36 11.17 -9.08
N TYR A 210 0.42 10.41 -9.86
CA TYR A 210 0.51 10.63 -11.30
C TYR A 210 -0.73 10.11 -12.06
N ARG A 211 -1.36 9.01 -11.62
CA ARG A 211 -2.56 8.47 -12.27
C ARG A 211 -3.82 9.27 -12.02
N ALA A 212 -3.84 10.11 -10.98
CA ALA A 212 -4.90 11.09 -10.73
C ALA A 212 -4.57 12.50 -11.25
N ASN A 213 -3.45 12.69 -11.97
CA ASN A 213 -2.99 13.98 -12.48
C ASN A 213 -2.93 15.08 -11.41
N ASN A 214 -2.41 14.74 -10.21
CA ASN A 214 -2.22 15.73 -9.14
C ASN A 214 -1.08 16.69 -9.47
N ASP A 215 -1.15 17.90 -8.92
CA ASP A 215 -0.09 18.91 -8.98
C ASP A 215 0.76 18.86 -7.69
N TYR A 216 2.06 19.07 -7.79
CA TYR A 216 2.96 19.19 -6.63
C TYR A 216 2.50 20.28 -5.65
N LYS A 217 1.89 21.35 -6.15
CA LYS A 217 1.29 22.41 -5.32
C LYS A 217 0.20 21.89 -4.39
N ASP A 218 -0.50 20.81 -4.76
CA ASP A 218 -1.49 20.22 -3.87
C ASP A 218 -0.82 19.60 -2.64
N ILE A 219 0.40 19.04 -2.79
CA ILE A 219 1.22 18.56 -1.67
C ILE A 219 1.66 19.74 -0.79
N ASP A 220 2.20 20.80 -1.42
CA ASP A 220 2.68 21.99 -0.68
C ASP A 220 1.56 22.68 0.09
N ASN A 221 0.32 22.57 -0.40
CA ASN A 221 -0.88 23.14 0.22
C ASN A 221 -1.51 22.24 1.30
N LEU A 222 -0.96 21.08 1.60
CA LEU A 222 -1.46 20.26 2.70
C LEU A 222 -1.30 20.96 4.04
N PRO A 223 -2.18 20.72 5.04
CA PRO A 223 -1.99 21.26 6.37
C PRO A 223 -0.62 20.87 6.95
N ALA A 224 0.05 21.81 7.60
CA ALA A 224 1.37 21.59 8.17
C ALA A 224 1.37 20.36 9.11
N GLY A 225 2.33 19.45 8.93
CA GLY A 225 2.47 18.23 9.73
C GLY A 225 1.44 17.13 9.43
N SER A 226 0.60 17.29 8.41
CA SER A 226 -0.38 16.25 8.03
C SER A 226 0.25 15.12 7.22
N LEU A 227 1.30 15.36 6.46
CA LEU A 227 2.09 14.29 5.83
C LEU A 227 2.79 13.48 6.92
N LYS A 228 2.54 12.18 6.98
CA LYS A 228 3.08 11.31 8.04
C LYS A 228 4.13 10.35 7.51
N TYR A 229 3.96 9.85 6.30
CA TYR A 229 4.89 9.00 5.56
C TYR A 229 4.53 9.06 4.08
N CYS A 230 5.31 8.42 3.23
CA CYS A 230 4.96 8.21 1.83
C CYS A 230 5.16 6.76 1.44
N GLN A 231 4.35 6.31 0.49
CA GLN A 231 4.63 5.07 -0.23
C GLN A 231 5.37 5.42 -1.51
N LEU A 232 6.35 4.61 -1.89
CA LEU A 232 7.13 4.85 -3.11
C LEU A 232 7.23 3.59 -3.97
N CYS A 233 7.01 3.80 -5.26
CA CYS A 233 7.25 2.90 -6.37
C CYS A 233 7.53 3.74 -7.61
N ASP A 234 7.71 3.09 -8.75
CA ASP A 234 7.71 3.78 -10.04
C ASP A 234 6.58 3.27 -10.95
N ILE A 235 6.36 3.93 -12.06
CA ILE A 235 5.24 3.74 -12.97
C ILE A 235 5.72 3.63 -14.42
N THR A 236 4.92 3.01 -15.29
CA THR A 236 5.13 3.07 -16.73
C THR A 236 4.85 4.49 -17.27
N ALA A 237 5.47 4.86 -18.38
CA ALA A 237 5.19 6.14 -19.04
C ALA A 237 3.75 6.20 -19.58
N GLU A 238 3.21 5.09 -20.02
CA GLU A 238 1.86 5.01 -20.55
C GLU A 238 0.82 5.12 -19.43
N MET A 239 -0.17 5.99 -19.65
CA MET A 239 -1.36 6.07 -18.81
C MET A 239 -2.34 4.99 -19.27
N PRO A 240 -2.81 4.10 -18.38
CA PRO A 240 -3.86 3.16 -18.76
C PRO A 240 -5.16 3.88 -19.16
N ASP A 241 -5.81 3.42 -20.25
CA ASP A 241 -7.00 4.07 -20.82
C ASP A 241 -8.26 3.94 -19.96
N THR A 242 -8.27 3.01 -19.00
CA THR A 242 -9.44 2.71 -18.17
C THR A 242 -9.09 2.70 -16.69
N MET A 243 -10.11 2.93 -15.85
CA MET A 243 -9.95 2.83 -14.39
C MET A 243 -9.53 1.41 -13.95
N ASP A 244 -10.06 0.38 -14.63
CA ASP A 244 -9.65 -1.02 -14.36
C ASP A 244 -8.17 -1.24 -14.73
N GLY A 245 -7.69 -0.60 -15.79
CA GLY A 245 -6.27 -0.62 -16.16
C GLY A 245 -5.39 0.05 -15.12
N ILE A 246 -5.81 1.22 -14.60
CA ILE A 246 -5.11 1.91 -13.50
C ILE A 246 -5.08 1.04 -12.24
N LEU A 247 -6.22 0.45 -11.88
CA LEU A 247 -6.34 -0.44 -10.72
C LEU A 247 -5.47 -1.68 -10.88
N TYR A 248 -5.46 -2.29 -12.08
CA TYR A 248 -4.60 -3.43 -12.39
C TYR A 248 -3.12 -3.08 -12.22
N GLN A 249 -2.69 -1.95 -12.80
CA GLN A 249 -1.31 -1.47 -12.67
C GLN A 249 -0.93 -1.29 -11.21
N ALA A 250 -1.77 -0.63 -10.42
CA ALA A 250 -1.50 -0.34 -9.02
C ALA A 250 -1.39 -1.59 -8.14
N ARG A 251 -2.09 -2.66 -8.50
CA ARG A 251 -2.11 -3.91 -7.71
C ARG A 251 -1.17 -4.99 -8.19
N ASN A 252 -0.70 -4.91 -9.46
CA ASN A 252 0.02 -6.00 -10.08
C ASN A 252 1.26 -5.58 -10.88
N PHE A 253 1.45 -4.28 -11.15
CA PHE A 253 2.43 -3.88 -12.15
C PHE A 253 3.12 -2.56 -11.85
N ARG A 254 3.50 -2.36 -10.60
CA ARG A 254 4.35 -1.23 -10.20
C ARG A 254 5.80 -1.52 -10.59
N LEU A 255 6.56 -0.48 -10.89
CA LEU A 255 7.98 -0.60 -11.20
C LEU A 255 8.83 -0.32 -9.95
N SER A 256 10.07 -0.79 -10.00
CA SER A 256 11.07 -0.48 -8.98
C SER A 256 11.34 1.03 -8.94
N PRO A 257 11.55 1.65 -7.78
CA PRO A 257 11.87 3.07 -7.70
C PRO A 257 13.03 3.47 -8.61
N GLY A 258 12.85 4.53 -9.42
CA GLY A 258 13.87 5.03 -10.35
C GLY A 258 13.99 4.26 -11.66
N THR A 259 13.16 3.24 -11.92
CA THR A 259 13.23 2.46 -13.16
C THR A 259 12.11 2.77 -14.15
N GLY A 260 11.24 3.73 -13.83
CA GLY A 260 10.08 4.10 -14.63
C GLY A 260 10.06 5.57 -15.05
N ALA A 261 8.85 6.11 -15.16
CA ALA A 261 8.60 7.45 -15.70
C ALA A 261 8.21 8.49 -14.63
N ALA A 262 8.09 8.10 -13.35
CA ALA A 262 7.83 9.06 -12.29
C ALA A 262 9.08 9.90 -11.98
N ASP A 263 8.93 11.22 -11.88
CA ASP A 263 10.00 12.07 -11.37
C ASP A 263 10.05 11.99 -9.84
N LEU A 264 10.61 10.88 -9.34
CA LEU A 264 10.70 10.63 -7.90
C LEU A 264 11.63 11.62 -7.20
N VAL A 265 12.68 12.10 -7.88
CA VAL A 265 13.59 13.11 -7.33
C VAL A 265 12.86 14.43 -7.10
N GLN A 266 12.02 14.85 -8.06
CA GLN A 266 11.19 16.03 -7.89
C GLN A 266 10.13 15.83 -6.81
N LEU A 267 9.45 14.68 -6.79
CA LEU A 267 8.45 14.37 -5.77
C LEU A 267 9.03 14.42 -4.35
N LEU A 268 10.22 13.86 -4.15
CA LEU A 268 10.91 13.86 -2.86
C LEU A 268 11.21 15.27 -2.30
N LYS A 269 11.36 16.29 -3.16
CA LYS A 269 11.53 17.67 -2.71
C LYS A 269 10.30 18.23 -1.99
N HIS A 270 9.11 17.66 -2.28
CA HIS A 270 7.85 17.99 -1.61
C HIS A 270 7.54 17.08 -0.41
N LEU A 271 8.35 16.02 -0.22
CA LEU A 271 8.17 15.00 0.82
C LEU A 271 9.43 14.85 1.72
N PRO A 272 10.02 15.95 2.26
CA PRO A 272 11.29 15.88 2.97
C PRO A 272 11.16 15.13 4.31
N ASN A 273 12.21 14.34 4.64
CA ASN A 273 12.39 13.70 5.95
C ASN A 273 11.24 12.82 6.45
N LEU A 274 10.36 12.35 5.56
CA LEU A 274 9.31 11.42 5.91
C LEU A 274 9.81 9.97 5.86
N PRO A 275 9.29 9.07 6.70
CA PRO A 275 9.47 7.64 6.50
C PRO A 275 8.95 7.22 5.13
N ILE A 276 9.65 6.28 4.49
CA ILE A 276 9.27 5.73 3.18
C ILE A 276 8.79 4.30 3.36
N SER A 277 7.67 3.95 2.75
CA SER A 277 7.22 2.57 2.58
C SER A 277 7.34 2.19 1.10
N ILE A 278 8.17 1.21 0.76
CA ILE A 278 8.31 0.76 -0.63
C ILE A 278 7.13 -0.17 -0.94
N GLU A 279 6.24 0.30 -1.82
CA GLU A 279 5.07 -0.45 -2.25
C GLU A 279 5.12 -0.72 -3.75
N ALA A 280 5.92 -1.72 -4.14
CA ALA A 280 6.27 -2.02 -5.53
C ALA A 280 5.90 -3.47 -5.91
N CYS A 281 4.59 -3.78 -5.89
CA CYS A 281 4.11 -5.09 -6.33
C CYS A 281 4.26 -5.27 -7.85
N ASN A 282 4.84 -6.40 -8.26
CA ASN A 282 5.00 -6.77 -9.66
C ASN A 282 4.81 -8.27 -9.85
N ALA A 283 3.69 -8.64 -10.46
CA ALA A 283 3.32 -10.03 -10.67
C ALA A 283 4.31 -10.81 -11.55
N ASN A 284 4.92 -10.15 -12.55
CA ASN A 284 5.90 -10.80 -13.41
C ASN A 284 7.21 -11.09 -12.66
N LEU A 285 7.67 -10.15 -11.84
CA LEU A 285 8.85 -10.39 -11.00
C LEU A 285 8.59 -11.45 -9.95
N ALA A 286 7.36 -11.55 -9.43
CA ALA A 286 6.99 -12.57 -8.46
C ALA A 286 7.06 -14.00 -9.04
N LEU A 287 6.97 -14.16 -10.36
CA LEU A 287 7.13 -15.45 -11.03
C LEU A 287 8.60 -15.89 -11.18
N THR A 288 9.54 -14.95 -11.15
CA THR A 288 10.94 -15.19 -11.52
C THR A 288 11.94 -14.89 -10.41
N MET A 289 11.55 -14.13 -9.40
CA MET A 289 12.41 -13.73 -8.29
C MET A 289 11.80 -14.12 -6.94
N SER A 290 12.64 -14.52 -6.00
CA SER A 290 12.18 -14.74 -4.63
C SER A 290 11.68 -13.43 -3.99
N PRO A 291 10.78 -13.50 -2.99
CA PRO A 291 10.35 -12.31 -2.25
C PRO A 291 11.53 -11.53 -1.65
N LEU A 292 12.53 -12.24 -1.16
CA LEU A 292 13.75 -11.65 -0.60
C LEU A 292 14.56 -10.87 -1.64
N ASP A 293 14.79 -11.48 -2.81
CA ASP A 293 15.56 -10.83 -3.88
C ASP A 293 14.82 -9.60 -4.42
N ARG A 294 13.47 -9.67 -4.56
CA ARG A 294 12.64 -8.51 -4.95
C ARG A 294 12.74 -7.38 -3.93
N ALA A 295 12.54 -7.73 -2.63
CA ALA A 295 12.63 -6.74 -1.56
C ALA A 295 14.01 -6.07 -1.54
N ARG A 296 15.08 -6.83 -1.73
CA ARG A 296 16.44 -6.28 -1.77
C ARG A 296 16.66 -5.36 -2.97
N MET A 297 16.26 -5.78 -4.17
CA MET A 297 16.35 -4.98 -5.38
C MET A 297 15.63 -3.63 -5.22
N TYR A 298 14.38 -3.65 -4.74
CA TYR A 298 13.62 -2.42 -4.53
C TYR A 298 14.27 -1.47 -3.52
N LEU A 299 14.89 -2.03 -2.47
CA LEU A 299 15.60 -1.22 -1.48
C LEU A 299 16.86 -0.58 -2.08
N GLU A 300 17.63 -1.31 -2.87
CA GLU A 300 18.82 -0.79 -3.55
C GLU A 300 18.46 0.33 -4.53
N ASP A 301 17.43 0.13 -5.34
CA ASP A 301 16.92 1.12 -6.27
C ASP A 301 16.40 2.37 -5.54
N MET A 302 15.69 2.19 -4.42
CA MET A 302 15.23 3.33 -3.61
C MET A 302 16.39 4.13 -3.02
N VAL A 303 17.42 3.47 -2.52
CA VAL A 303 18.64 4.13 -2.01
C VAL A 303 19.33 4.92 -3.14
N ALA A 304 19.36 4.38 -4.36
CA ALA A 304 19.90 5.11 -5.52
C ALA A 304 19.09 6.38 -5.83
N VAL A 305 17.75 6.31 -5.76
CA VAL A 305 16.88 7.48 -5.93
C VAL A 305 17.11 8.53 -4.84
N LEU A 306 17.25 8.11 -3.57
CA LEU A 306 17.53 9.02 -2.45
C LEU A 306 18.89 9.70 -2.62
N ASN A 307 19.92 8.96 -3.01
CA ASN A 307 21.24 9.53 -3.31
C ASN A 307 21.17 10.57 -4.44
N ALA A 308 20.39 10.29 -5.50
CA ALA A 308 20.17 11.23 -6.61
C ALA A 308 19.39 12.49 -6.16
N ALA A 309 18.55 12.37 -5.13
CA ALA A 309 17.85 13.48 -4.50
C ALA A 309 18.73 14.26 -3.49
N GLY A 310 19.99 13.85 -3.27
CA GLY A 310 20.92 14.48 -2.33
C GLY A 310 20.79 14.01 -0.88
N GLU A 311 20.15 12.88 -0.64
CA GLU A 311 20.01 12.25 0.68
C GLU A 311 21.04 11.12 0.85
N HIS A 312 21.93 11.23 1.86
CA HIS A 312 23.08 10.32 2.06
C HIS A 312 23.13 9.69 3.45
#